data_c3d55585f16cbdffa8ffddc1839a7599
#
_entry.id   c3d55585f16cbdffa8ffddc1839a7599
#
_cell.length_a   1.000
_cell.length_b   1.000
_cell.length_c   1.000
_cell.angle_alpha   90.00
_cell.angle_beta   90.00
_cell.angle_gamma   90.00
#
_symmetry.space_group_name_H-M   'P 1'
#
loop_
_entity.id
_entity.type
_entity.pdbx_description
1 polymer ?
#
loop_
_entity_poly.entity_id
_entity_poly.type
_entity_poly.pdbx_seq_one_letter_code
_entity_poly.pdbx_strand_id
1 'polypeptide(L)'
;KKLVSKYLKEDKSEKKKFKPRIKARIRKNKQILTKNLDNFFDWIKGAELVELKECNTDEDPVRPELDNNFRRSYGRKIYGVKFKNEIHAVMCFAYTNEIPKSVDELDMLSQDAYLQSTLRGQIVGKIAIAYTVWSKKKGGGKLIVKEVFKKIKKSNHLNRLVTLSPLTDMAYKFHSKNGAKLIQVNETTQNFEYKVPK
;
A
#
# COMPACT_ATOMS: atom_id res chain seq x y z
N LYS A 1 32.82 60.82 -4.76
CA LYS A 1 33.61 59.58 -4.41
C LYS A 1 33.31 59.02 -2.99
N LYS A 2 33.06 59.84 -1.94
CA LYS A 2 32.79 59.36 -0.58
C LYS A 2 31.44 58.63 -0.41
N LEU A 3 30.38 59.01 -1.12
CA LEU A 3 29.05 58.37 -1.04
C LEU A 3 29.05 56.94 -1.61
N VAL A 4 29.69 56.71 -2.73
CA VAL A 4 29.76 55.37 -3.36
C VAL A 4 30.52 54.37 -2.48
N SER A 5 31.57 54.81 -1.76
CA SER A 5 32.34 53.93 -0.86
C SER A 5 31.54 53.51 0.39
N LYS A 6 30.55 54.32 0.83
CA LYS A 6 29.67 53.99 1.97
C LYS A 6 28.68 52.88 1.60
N TYR A 7 28.05 52.97 0.42
CA TYR A 7 27.12 51.92 -0.08
C TYR A 7 27.82 50.61 -0.34
N LEU A 8 29.03 50.60 -0.89
CA LEU A 8 29.82 49.39 -1.11
C LEU A 8 30.28 48.71 0.18
N LYS A 9 30.47 49.46 1.29
CA LYS A 9 30.79 48.90 2.62
C LYS A 9 29.55 48.26 3.27
N GLU A 10 28.36 48.85 3.17
CA GLU A 10 27.10 48.32 3.70
C GLU A 10 26.73 47.01 3.00
N ASP A 11 26.84 46.93 1.67
CA ASP A 11 26.57 45.69 0.89
C ASP A 11 27.51 44.53 1.27
N LYS A 12 28.79 44.82 1.56
CA LYS A 12 29.74 43.79 2.04
C LYS A 12 29.44 43.30 3.47
N SER A 13 28.90 44.15 4.33
CA SER A 13 28.53 43.78 5.71
C SER A 13 27.26 42.94 5.76
N GLU A 14 26.28 43.24 4.92
CA GLU A 14 25.07 42.41 4.76
C GLU A 14 25.40 41.08 4.14
N LYS A 15 26.20 41.01 3.08
CA LYS A 15 26.66 39.76 2.50
C LYS A 15 27.46 38.88 3.46
N LYS A 16 28.22 39.47 4.39
CA LYS A 16 28.93 38.71 5.43
C LYS A 16 27.97 38.13 6.50
N LYS A 17 26.86 38.79 6.82
CA LYS A 17 25.84 38.29 7.76
C LYS A 17 24.91 37.25 7.14
N PHE A 18 24.70 37.30 5.82
CA PHE A 18 23.78 36.40 5.10
C PHE A 18 24.36 34.99 4.91
N LYS A 19 25.67 34.87 4.64
CA LYS A 19 26.34 33.57 4.42
C LYS A 19 26.23 32.60 5.62
N PRO A 20 26.42 33.01 6.89
CA PRO A 20 26.26 32.10 8.04
C PRO A 20 24.83 31.61 8.21
N ARG A 21 23.81 32.46 7.99
CA ARG A 21 22.41 32.14 8.10
C ARG A 21 21.99 31.09 7.05
N ILE A 22 22.45 31.23 5.81
CA ILE A 22 22.21 30.26 4.74
C ILE A 22 22.86 28.91 5.07
N LYS A 23 24.14 28.92 5.52
CA LYS A 23 24.84 27.69 5.93
C LYS A 23 24.13 26.99 7.09
N ALA A 24 23.64 27.71 8.09
CA ALA A 24 22.90 27.16 9.21
C ALA A 24 21.56 26.54 8.76
N ARG A 25 20.83 27.22 7.86
CA ARG A 25 19.58 26.71 7.29
C ARG A 25 19.78 25.44 6.45
N ILE A 26 20.82 25.39 5.63
CA ILE A 26 21.19 24.19 4.84
C ILE A 26 21.54 23.05 5.80
N ARG A 27 22.32 23.30 6.85
CA ARG A 27 22.71 22.27 7.84
C ARG A 27 21.48 21.73 8.58
N LYS A 28 20.56 22.60 9.01
CA LYS A 28 19.29 22.21 9.65
C LYS A 28 18.42 21.38 8.73
N ASN A 29 18.26 21.79 7.47
CA ASN A 29 17.48 21.04 6.47
C ASN A 29 18.10 19.67 6.19
N LYS A 30 19.43 19.58 6.12
CA LYS A 30 20.13 18.30 5.95
C LYS A 30 19.90 17.36 7.14
N GLN A 31 19.97 17.86 8.36
CA GLN A 31 19.68 17.08 9.57
C GLN A 31 18.24 16.57 9.63
N ILE A 32 17.26 17.43 9.26
CA ILE A 32 15.85 17.04 9.18
C ILE A 32 15.66 15.95 8.13
N LEU A 33 16.28 16.09 6.96
CA LEU A 33 16.19 15.12 5.88
C LEU A 33 16.79 13.77 6.31
N THR A 34 17.96 13.77 6.94
CA THR A 34 18.61 12.56 7.45
C THR A 34 17.71 11.86 8.47
N LYS A 35 17.19 12.58 9.48
CA LYS A 35 16.28 12.04 10.49
C LYS A 35 15.02 11.44 9.88
N ASN A 36 14.44 12.07 8.84
CA ASN A 36 13.27 11.56 8.15
C ASN A 36 13.57 10.28 7.36
N LEU A 37 14.75 10.19 6.75
CA LEU A 37 15.22 8.98 6.08
C LEU A 37 15.44 7.83 7.06
N ASP A 38 16.11 8.09 8.20
CA ASP A 38 16.35 7.09 9.23
C ASP A 38 15.02 6.54 9.78
N ASN A 39 14.07 7.41 10.12
CA ASN A 39 12.73 7.01 10.55
C ASN A 39 11.98 6.20 9.48
N PHE A 40 12.18 6.51 8.21
CA PHE A 40 11.58 5.77 7.11
C PHE A 40 12.22 4.38 6.94
N PHE A 41 13.53 4.27 7.09
CA PHE A 41 14.23 2.98 7.05
C PHE A 41 13.88 2.11 8.27
N ASP A 42 13.79 2.69 9.45
CA ASP A 42 13.36 1.99 10.67
C ASP A 42 11.95 1.44 10.52
N TRP A 43 11.04 2.25 9.94
CA TRP A 43 9.69 1.83 9.59
C TRP A 43 9.69 0.61 8.67
N ILE A 44 10.43 0.67 7.56
CA ILE A 44 10.46 -0.44 6.58
C ILE A 44 11.09 -1.70 7.16
N LYS A 45 12.16 -1.56 7.95
CA LYS A 45 12.89 -2.70 8.54
C LYS A 45 12.13 -3.35 9.70
N GLY A 46 11.48 -2.55 10.52
CA GLY A 46 10.77 -3.01 11.71
C GLY A 46 9.29 -3.36 11.49
N ALA A 47 8.77 -3.18 10.27
CA ALA A 47 7.40 -3.51 9.95
C ALA A 47 7.25 -5.00 9.62
N GLU A 48 6.20 -5.62 10.14
CA GLU A 48 5.86 -7.02 9.90
C GLU A 48 4.47 -7.18 9.28
N LEU A 49 4.30 -8.20 8.45
CA LEU A 49 2.99 -8.59 7.92
C LEU A 49 2.32 -9.55 8.89
N VAL A 50 1.15 -9.17 9.38
CA VAL A 50 0.34 -9.96 10.31
C VAL A 50 -1.04 -10.25 9.73
N GLU A 51 -1.61 -11.41 10.08
CA GLU A 51 -3.01 -11.70 9.81
C GLU A 51 -3.86 -11.11 10.94
N LEU A 52 -4.92 -10.39 10.59
CA LEU A 52 -5.81 -9.72 11.52
C LEU A 52 -7.14 -10.47 11.63
N LYS A 53 -7.70 -10.49 12.83
CA LYS A 53 -9.07 -11.00 13.05
C LYS A 53 -10.12 -10.01 12.56
N GLU A 54 -9.83 -8.72 12.65
CA GLU A 54 -10.71 -7.62 12.26
C GLU A 54 -9.89 -6.38 11.90
N CYS A 55 -10.49 -5.42 11.21
CA CYS A 55 -9.91 -4.11 10.93
C CYS A 55 -10.96 -3.02 11.16
N ASN A 56 -10.51 -1.77 11.31
CA ASN A 56 -11.42 -0.64 11.35
C ASN A 56 -11.91 -0.34 9.93
N THR A 57 -13.16 -0.68 9.64
CA THR A 57 -13.77 -0.51 8.32
C THR A 57 -14.02 0.94 7.96
N ASP A 58 -14.21 1.83 8.95
CA ASP A 58 -14.39 3.27 8.74
C ASP A 58 -13.12 3.94 8.17
N GLU A 59 -11.97 3.29 8.34
CA GLU A 59 -10.70 3.76 7.79
C GLU A 59 -10.44 3.29 6.36
N ASP A 60 -11.31 2.43 5.80
CA ASP A 60 -11.19 1.95 4.43
C ASP A 60 -11.83 2.94 3.44
N PRO A 61 -11.04 3.71 2.68
CA PRO A 61 -11.59 4.68 1.74
C PRO A 61 -12.11 4.03 0.44
N VAL A 62 -11.93 2.72 0.29
CA VAL A 62 -12.24 1.99 -0.94
C VAL A 62 -13.56 1.25 -0.82
N ARG A 63 -13.77 0.57 0.30
CA ARG A 63 -14.96 -0.28 0.53
C ARG A 63 -15.40 -0.24 2.00
N PRO A 64 -15.77 0.94 2.52
CA PRO A 64 -16.22 1.08 3.91
C PRO A 64 -17.51 0.30 4.19
N GLU A 65 -18.30 0.01 3.15
CA GLU A 65 -19.55 -0.76 3.22
C GLU A 65 -19.35 -2.25 3.56
N LEU A 66 -18.16 -2.80 3.33
CA LEU A 66 -17.87 -4.20 3.62
C LEU A 66 -17.44 -4.36 5.08
N ASP A 67 -18.28 -4.98 5.89
CA ASP A 67 -18.01 -5.21 7.31
C ASP A 67 -16.99 -6.33 7.56
N ASN A 68 -16.62 -6.55 8.84
CA ASN A 68 -15.68 -7.58 9.22
C ASN A 68 -16.25 -9.00 9.04
N ASN A 69 -17.58 -9.19 9.04
CA ASN A 69 -18.19 -10.48 8.74
C ASN A 69 -17.95 -10.86 7.29
N PHE A 70 -18.19 -9.92 6.34
CA PHE A 70 -17.84 -10.13 4.95
C PHE A 70 -16.36 -10.44 4.79
N ARG A 71 -15.49 -9.64 5.43
CA ARG A 71 -14.01 -9.76 5.27
C ARG A 71 -13.42 -11.06 5.81
N ARG A 72 -14.17 -11.81 6.61
CA ARG A 72 -13.74 -13.08 7.23
C ARG A 72 -14.50 -14.31 6.73
N SER A 73 -15.65 -14.12 6.10
CA SER A 73 -16.45 -15.23 5.57
C SER A 73 -15.70 -15.95 4.45
N TYR A 74 -16.04 -17.21 4.24
CA TYR A 74 -15.59 -18.03 3.11
C TYR A 74 -14.06 -18.05 2.94
N GLY A 75 -13.32 -18.14 4.06
CA GLY A 75 -11.86 -18.23 4.03
C GLY A 75 -11.14 -16.94 3.64
N ARG A 76 -11.85 -15.81 3.53
CA ARG A 76 -11.24 -14.49 3.29
C ARG A 76 -10.30 -14.11 4.41
N LYS A 77 -9.31 -13.30 4.10
CA LYS A 77 -8.24 -12.91 5.03
C LYS A 77 -8.04 -11.41 5.05
N ILE A 78 -7.74 -10.90 6.23
CA ILE A 78 -7.32 -9.52 6.47
C ILE A 78 -5.85 -9.56 6.86
N TYR A 79 -5.00 -8.86 6.10
CA TYR A 79 -3.60 -8.67 6.46
C TYR A 79 -3.33 -7.22 6.82
N GLY A 80 -2.49 -7.03 7.85
CA GLY A 80 -2.02 -5.72 8.28
C GLY A 80 -0.50 -5.63 8.26
N VAL A 81 0.03 -4.44 8.00
CA VAL A 81 1.43 -4.10 8.28
C VAL A 81 1.49 -3.44 9.65
N LYS A 82 2.09 -4.17 10.59
CA LYS A 82 2.26 -3.76 11.98
C LYS A 82 3.64 -3.17 12.21
N PHE A 83 3.71 -2.06 12.94
CA PHE A 83 4.96 -1.44 13.39
C PHE A 83 4.73 -0.75 14.73
N LYS A 84 5.58 -1.01 15.73
CA LYS A 84 5.46 -0.47 17.10
C LYS A 84 4.05 -0.66 17.68
N ASN A 85 3.50 -1.88 17.54
CA ASN A 85 2.16 -2.28 17.99
C ASN A 85 0.96 -1.60 17.29
N GLU A 86 1.17 -0.80 16.25
CA GLU A 86 0.12 -0.15 15.47
C GLU A 86 0.00 -0.76 14.08
N ILE A 87 -1.23 -0.84 13.56
CA ILE A 87 -1.50 -1.24 12.17
C ILE A 87 -1.49 0.01 11.29
N HIS A 88 -0.59 0.04 10.31
CA HIS A 88 -0.37 1.18 9.44
C HIS A 88 -0.85 0.99 7.99
N ALA A 89 -1.08 -0.24 7.58
CA ALA A 89 -1.68 -0.56 6.29
C ALA A 89 -2.49 -1.85 6.42
N VAL A 90 -3.56 -1.96 5.66
CA VAL A 90 -4.44 -3.13 5.63
C VAL A 90 -4.71 -3.53 4.18
N MET A 91 -4.84 -4.82 3.93
CA MET A 91 -5.24 -5.40 2.67
C MET A 91 -6.12 -6.62 2.92
N CYS A 92 -7.28 -6.67 2.26
CA CYS A 92 -8.22 -7.78 2.38
C CYS A 92 -8.25 -8.62 1.10
N PHE A 93 -8.37 -9.93 1.30
CA PHE A 93 -8.31 -10.94 0.24
C PHE A 93 -9.48 -11.87 0.27
N ALA A 94 -9.89 -12.26 -0.94
CA ALA A 94 -10.67 -13.48 -1.19
C ALA A 94 -9.85 -14.44 -2.05
N TYR A 95 -10.21 -15.70 -2.02
CA TYR A 95 -9.59 -16.75 -2.84
C TYR A 95 -10.61 -17.31 -3.80
N THR A 96 -10.29 -17.29 -5.10
CA THR A 96 -11.20 -17.67 -6.18
C THR A 96 -10.48 -18.52 -7.23
N ASN A 97 -11.22 -19.12 -8.15
CA ASN A 97 -10.65 -19.77 -9.34
C ASN A 97 -10.76 -18.87 -10.58
N GLU A 98 -11.61 -17.86 -10.54
CA GLU A 98 -11.86 -16.91 -11.61
C GLU A 98 -11.62 -15.48 -11.15
N ILE A 99 -11.50 -14.55 -12.08
CA ILE A 99 -11.27 -13.13 -11.79
C ILE A 99 -12.62 -12.42 -11.74
N PRO A 100 -13.05 -11.94 -10.56
CA PRO A 100 -14.33 -11.26 -10.39
C PRO A 100 -14.36 -9.90 -11.09
N LYS A 101 -15.52 -9.50 -11.60
CA LYS A 101 -15.79 -8.21 -12.22
C LYS A 101 -16.45 -7.20 -11.27
N SER A 102 -17.08 -7.70 -10.20
CA SER A 102 -17.78 -6.90 -9.19
C SER A 102 -17.58 -7.48 -7.79
N VAL A 103 -18.06 -6.78 -6.76
CA VAL A 103 -18.04 -7.27 -5.37
C VAL A 103 -18.99 -8.45 -5.20
N ASP A 104 -20.16 -8.39 -5.84
CA ASP A 104 -21.13 -9.48 -5.79
C ASP A 104 -20.57 -10.75 -6.43
N GLU A 105 -19.90 -10.63 -7.58
CA GLU A 105 -19.22 -11.74 -8.22
C GLU A 105 -18.05 -12.26 -7.37
N LEU A 106 -17.30 -11.37 -6.70
CA LEU A 106 -16.27 -11.77 -5.73
C LEU A 106 -16.86 -12.60 -4.60
N ASP A 107 -18.02 -12.19 -4.07
CA ASP A 107 -18.71 -12.91 -3.01
C ASP A 107 -19.09 -14.31 -3.45
N MET A 108 -19.78 -14.45 -4.58
CA MET A 108 -20.18 -15.75 -5.15
C MET A 108 -18.98 -16.66 -5.43
N LEU A 109 -17.96 -16.16 -6.12
CA LEU A 109 -16.80 -16.97 -6.50
C LEU A 109 -15.96 -17.40 -5.30
N SER A 110 -15.83 -16.57 -4.27
CA SER A 110 -15.10 -16.95 -3.06
C SER A 110 -15.88 -17.94 -2.20
N GLN A 111 -17.21 -17.81 -2.14
CA GLN A 111 -18.09 -18.79 -1.48
C GLN A 111 -18.00 -20.15 -2.18
N ASP A 112 -18.11 -20.19 -3.50
CA ASP A 112 -18.00 -21.43 -4.28
C ASP A 112 -16.64 -22.11 -4.06
N ALA A 113 -15.53 -21.38 -4.17
CA ALA A 113 -14.20 -21.91 -3.94
C ALA A 113 -14.02 -22.43 -2.50
N TYR A 114 -14.61 -21.77 -1.51
CA TYR A 114 -14.58 -22.22 -0.11
C TYR A 114 -15.37 -23.51 0.10
N LEU A 115 -16.58 -23.58 -0.42
CA LEU A 115 -17.43 -24.79 -0.32
C LEU A 115 -16.77 -25.99 -1.02
N GLN A 116 -16.23 -25.78 -2.22
CA GLN A 116 -15.48 -26.83 -2.92
C GLN A 116 -14.24 -27.29 -2.14
N SER A 117 -13.53 -26.34 -1.49
CA SER A 117 -12.38 -26.68 -0.64
C SER A 117 -12.79 -27.54 0.56
N THR A 118 -13.91 -27.21 1.19
CA THR A 118 -14.45 -27.97 2.32
C THR A 118 -14.87 -29.38 1.91
N LEU A 119 -15.57 -29.49 0.79
CA LEU A 119 -16.04 -30.80 0.27
C LEU A 119 -14.87 -31.71 -0.16
N ARG A 120 -13.82 -31.14 -0.71
CA ARG A 120 -12.67 -31.93 -1.22
C ARG A 120 -11.57 -32.16 -0.19
N GLY A 121 -11.65 -31.51 0.97
CA GLY A 121 -10.58 -31.53 1.99
C GLY A 121 -9.26 -30.90 1.52
N GLN A 122 -9.30 -30.04 0.48
CA GLN A 122 -8.13 -29.35 -0.08
C GLN A 122 -8.47 -27.95 -0.55
N ILE A 123 -7.50 -27.04 -0.52
CA ILE A 123 -7.71 -25.65 -0.98
C ILE A 123 -7.94 -25.63 -2.51
N VAL A 124 -9.05 -25.05 -2.94
CA VAL A 124 -9.44 -24.97 -4.35
C VAL A 124 -9.11 -23.61 -4.97
N GLY A 125 -9.31 -22.51 -4.26
CA GLY A 125 -9.03 -21.16 -4.79
C GLY A 125 -7.55 -20.94 -5.08
N LYS A 126 -7.19 -20.74 -6.36
CA LYS A 126 -5.81 -20.58 -6.83
C LYS A 126 -5.37 -19.13 -7.03
N ILE A 127 -6.33 -18.20 -7.07
CA ILE A 127 -6.13 -16.78 -7.30
C ILE A 127 -6.42 -16.05 -5.99
N ALA A 128 -5.44 -15.28 -5.49
CA ALA A 128 -5.69 -14.32 -4.41
C ALA A 128 -6.21 -13.01 -5.00
N ILE A 129 -7.43 -12.62 -4.64
CA ILE A 129 -8.06 -11.39 -5.07
C ILE A 129 -7.96 -10.36 -3.96
N ALA A 130 -7.10 -9.37 -4.11
CA ALA A 130 -7.05 -8.21 -3.23
C ALA A 130 -8.17 -7.23 -3.61
N TYR A 131 -9.22 -7.12 -2.79
CA TYR A 131 -10.39 -6.31 -3.14
C TYR A 131 -10.41 -4.94 -2.44
N THR A 132 -9.56 -4.75 -1.41
CA THR A 132 -9.30 -3.43 -0.82
C THR A 132 -7.90 -3.35 -0.26
N VAL A 133 -7.30 -2.16 -0.31
CA VAL A 133 -6.00 -1.83 0.28
C VAL A 133 -5.97 -0.36 0.67
N TRP A 134 -5.57 -0.09 1.91
CA TRP A 134 -5.36 1.28 2.38
C TRP A 134 -4.18 1.38 3.34
N SER A 135 -3.74 2.60 3.62
CA SER A 135 -2.69 2.83 4.61
C SER A 135 -2.77 4.21 5.23
N LYS A 136 -2.50 4.29 6.52
CA LYS A 136 -2.37 5.53 7.32
C LYS A 136 -1.00 6.18 7.16
N LYS A 137 0.02 5.42 6.78
CA LYS A 137 1.40 5.86 6.73
C LYS A 137 1.93 5.86 5.30
N LYS A 138 2.63 6.93 4.92
CA LYS A 138 3.27 7.05 3.61
C LYS A 138 4.18 5.85 3.33
N GLY A 139 3.97 5.22 2.18
CA GLY A 139 4.70 4.00 1.78
C GLY A 139 4.09 2.70 2.29
N GLY A 140 3.12 2.72 3.24
CA GLY A 140 2.48 1.53 3.78
C GLY A 140 1.75 0.70 2.74
N GLY A 141 1.03 1.34 1.82
CA GLY A 141 0.36 0.65 0.72
C GLY A 141 1.35 -0.11 -0.19
N LYS A 142 2.49 0.49 -0.51
CA LYS A 142 3.55 -0.20 -1.26
C LYS A 142 4.16 -1.36 -0.47
N LEU A 143 4.37 -1.15 0.82
CA LEU A 143 4.96 -2.17 1.69
C LEU A 143 4.05 -3.38 1.83
N ILE A 144 2.75 -3.18 2.08
CA ILE A 144 1.81 -4.30 2.24
C ILE A 144 1.68 -5.11 0.94
N VAL A 145 1.60 -4.45 -0.22
CA VAL A 145 1.59 -5.13 -1.52
C VAL A 145 2.84 -6.01 -1.68
N LYS A 146 4.02 -5.49 -1.36
CA LYS A 146 5.28 -6.22 -1.46
C LYS A 146 5.33 -7.44 -0.52
N GLU A 147 4.93 -7.27 0.73
CA GLU A 147 5.00 -8.35 1.73
C GLU A 147 3.94 -9.44 1.46
N VAL A 148 2.74 -9.05 1.06
CA VAL A 148 1.72 -10.00 0.62
C VAL A 148 2.16 -10.75 -0.63
N PHE A 149 2.72 -10.06 -1.60
CA PHE A 149 3.24 -10.69 -2.82
C PHE A 149 4.31 -11.75 -2.50
N LYS A 150 5.22 -11.47 -1.55
CA LYS A 150 6.19 -12.46 -1.06
C LYS A 150 5.51 -13.67 -0.42
N LYS A 151 4.42 -13.46 0.34
CA LYS A 151 3.64 -14.54 0.97
C LYS A 151 2.97 -15.42 -0.09
N ILE A 152 2.34 -14.80 -1.09
CA ILE A 152 1.69 -15.55 -2.20
C ILE A 152 2.72 -16.35 -2.99
N LYS A 153 3.89 -15.76 -3.27
CA LYS A 153 4.98 -16.42 -3.98
C LYS A 153 5.51 -17.67 -3.27
N LYS A 154 5.41 -17.71 -1.94
CA LYS A 154 5.79 -18.87 -1.12
C LYS A 154 4.67 -19.90 -0.98
N SER A 155 3.48 -19.60 -1.44
CA SER A 155 2.34 -20.51 -1.36
C SER A 155 2.44 -21.59 -2.45
N ASN A 156 2.16 -22.83 -2.06
CA ASN A 156 2.16 -23.95 -3.01
C ASN A 156 0.87 -24.03 -3.84
N HIS A 157 -0.19 -23.34 -3.42
CA HIS A 157 -1.52 -23.42 -4.07
C HIS A 157 -1.93 -22.10 -4.76
N LEU A 158 -1.42 -20.95 -4.31
CA LEU A 158 -1.69 -19.67 -4.94
C LEU A 158 -0.67 -19.40 -6.05
N ASN A 159 -1.16 -19.08 -7.22
CA ASN A 159 -0.32 -18.83 -8.39
C ASN A 159 -0.43 -17.41 -8.95
N ARG A 160 -1.45 -16.64 -8.49
CA ARG A 160 -1.74 -15.29 -8.99
C ARG A 160 -2.14 -14.36 -7.85
N LEU A 161 -1.70 -13.11 -7.94
CA LEU A 161 -2.22 -11.99 -7.15
C LEU A 161 -2.90 -11.01 -8.09
N VAL A 162 -4.21 -10.93 -8.00
CA VAL A 162 -5.05 -10.04 -8.80
C VAL A 162 -5.78 -9.07 -7.88
N THR A 163 -6.13 -7.89 -8.35
CA THR A 163 -6.92 -6.93 -7.58
C THR A 163 -8.31 -6.78 -8.16
N LEU A 164 -9.27 -6.46 -7.31
CA LEU A 164 -10.58 -5.94 -7.71
C LEU A 164 -10.67 -4.49 -7.21
N SER A 165 -10.24 -3.55 -8.02
CA SER A 165 -10.09 -2.14 -7.66
C SER A 165 -11.21 -1.30 -8.22
N PRO A 166 -11.61 -0.17 -7.58
CA PRO A 166 -12.54 0.78 -8.19
C PRO A 166 -12.01 1.31 -9.53
N LEU A 167 -12.90 1.63 -10.45
CA LEU A 167 -12.55 2.22 -11.75
C LEU A 167 -12.21 3.71 -11.56
N THR A 168 -11.04 3.99 -10.96
CA THR A 168 -10.54 5.33 -10.68
C THR A 168 -9.08 5.50 -11.11
N ASP A 169 -8.72 6.72 -11.48
CA ASP A 169 -7.34 7.11 -11.79
C ASP A 169 -6.37 6.86 -10.63
N MET A 170 -6.84 7.04 -9.39
CA MET A 170 -6.03 6.83 -8.21
C MET A 170 -5.64 5.36 -8.06
N ALA A 171 -6.61 4.44 -8.20
CA ALA A 171 -6.35 3.01 -8.17
C ALA A 171 -5.43 2.59 -9.32
N TYR A 172 -5.68 3.08 -10.54
CA TYR A 172 -4.81 2.83 -11.69
C TYR A 172 -3.36 3.25 -11.44
N LYS A 173 -3.16 4.49 -10.99
CA LYS A 173 -1.82 5.02 -10.69
C LYS A 173 -1.12 4.26 -9.56
N PHE A 174 -1.89 3.86 -8.53
CA PHE A 174 -1.34 3.10 -7.41
C PHE A 174 -0.83 1.73 -7.86
N HIS A 175 -1.67 0.93 -8.52
CA HIS A 175 -1.30 -0.43 -8.93
C HIS A 175 -0.21 -0.44 -10.00
N SER A 176 -0.29 0.44 -11.00
CA SER A 176 0.73 0.55 -12.06
C SER A 176 2.10 0.96 -11.50
N LYS A 177 2.16 1.92 -10.57
CA LYS A 177 3.40 2.33 -9.90
C LYS A 177 3.99 1.23 -9.00
N ASN A 178 3.18 0.29 -8.55
CA ASN A 178 3.62 -0.86 -7.76
C ASN A 178 3.94 -2.09 -8.62
N GLY A 179 3.96 -1.94 -9.96
CA GLY A 179 4.39 -3.00 -10.90
C GLY A 179 3.29 -3.97 -11.32
N ALA A 180 2.02 -3.68 -11.05
CA ALA A 180 0.92 -4.47 -11.56
C ALA A 180 0.55 -4.08 -12.99
N LYS A 181 0.06 -5.04 -13.77
CA LYS A 181 -0.47 -4.86 -15.12
C LYS A 181 -1.99 -4.84 -15.08
N LEU A 182 -2.61 -3.86 -15.72
CA LEU A 182 -4.04 -3.88 -15.98
C LEU A 182 -4.37 -5.06 -16.89
N ILE A 183 -5.30 -5.92 -16.48
CA ILE A 183 -5.72 -7.11 -17.22
C ILE A 183 -7.18 -7.08 -17.66
N GLN A 184 -8.02 -6.31 -16.93
CA GLN A 184 -9.45 -6.24 -17.22
C GLN A 184 -10.02 -4.91 -16.74
N VAL A 185 -10.94 -4.33 -17.50
CA VAL A 185 -11.77 -3.17 -17.14
C VAL A 185 -13.22 -3.62 -17.19
N ASN A 186 -13.96 -3.34 -16.12
CA ASN A 186 -15.38 -3.70 -15.95
C ASN A 186 -16.20 -2.41 -15.86
N GLU A 187 -17.49 -2.51 -15.65
CA GLU A 187 -18.41 -1.38 -15.57
C GLU A 187 -18.02 -0.39 -14.45
N THR A 188 -17.75 -0.88 -13.24
CA THR A 188 -17.43 -0.05 -12.05
C THR A 188 -16.07 -0.38 -11.44
N THR A 189 -15.39 -1.39 -11.93
CA THR A 189 -14.13 -1.90 -11.38
C THR A 189 -13.07 -2.13 -12.46
N GLN A 190 -11.85 -2.36 -12.01
CA GLN A 190 -10.73 -2.77 -12.85
C GLN A 190 -9.85 -3.77 -12.10
N ASN A 191 -9.27 -4.72 -12.83
CA ASN A 191 -8.42 -5.76 -12.28
C ASN A 191 -6.97 -5.56 -12.73
N PHE A 192 -6.06 -5.61 -11.76
CA PHE A 192 -4.62 -5.58 -12.00
C PHE A 192 -4.00 -6.89 -11.53
N GLU A 193 -2.99 -7.35 -12.25
CA GLU A 193 -2.23 -8.54 -11.86
C GLU A 193 -0.79 -8.16 -11.53
N TYR A 194 -0.37 -8.55 -10.33
CA TYR A 194 1.03 -8.53 -9.94
C TYR A 194 1.71 -9.79 -10.46
N LYS A 195 2.60 -9.63 -11.44
CA LYS A 195 3.33 -10.78 -11.98
C LYS A 195 4.26 -11.36 -10.93
N VAL A 196 4.10 -12.63 -10.66
CA VAL A 196 5.12 -13.42 -9.96
C VAL A 196 6.28 -13.61 -10.94
N PRO A 197 7.48 -13.07 -10.69
CA PRO A 197 8.65 -13.46 -11.49
C PRO A 197 8.83 -14.98 -11.32
N LYS A 198 8.84 -15.66 -12.45
CA LYS A 198 9.18 -17.09 -12.48
C LYS A 198 10.61 -17.29 -12.05
#